data_ccf81a1f6fcbb781c00fb1aba5f81608
#
_entry.id   ccf81a1f6fcbb781c00fb1aba5f81608
#
_cell.length_a   1.000
_cell.length_b   1.000
_cell.length_c   1.000
_cell.angle_alpha   90.00
_cell.angle_beta   90.00
_cell.angle_gamma   90.00
#
_symmetry.space_group_name_H-M   'P 1'
#
loop_
_entity.id
_entity.type
_entity.pdbx_description
1 polymer ?
#
loop_
_entity_poly.entity_id
_entity_poly.type
_entity_poly.pdbx_seq_one_letter_code
_entity_poly.pdbx_strand_id
1 'polypeptide(L)'
;MSIARTTITSIVNGRRVPPSAQMELRFNAPYDWARVLRFFSGRAIPGVEQVADGVYRRIVDLHGDAGRLTVAKHPRKHCLVATVEGAVARHVDDAFAARVATMFDLGADPAVIGSGLARDPWFAPLVEAAPGLRVPGAWSGFELAVRAIVGQQVSVKAATTIVGRLVERAGERVVHEDDGAPAWRFPTPEALAACDLDKIGMPGKRVAALTGTARAVAAGDVPVDREHADLATLRGAWLDLPGIGPWTVEYIAMRAWRDPDAWPASDLVLMQSIAARDPALDRLATQKRRTEGWRPWRAYAALHLWNEVADRAGGARGG
;
A
#
# COMPACT_ATOMS: atom_id res chain seq x y z
N MET A 1 -17.14 -15.06 3.47
CA MET A 1 -16.19 -15.23 2.36
C MET A 1 -15.71 -16.69 2.39
N SER A 2 -16.00 -17.51 1.37
CA SER A 2 -15.56 -18.92 1.35
C SER A 2 -14.16 -18.96 0.77
N ILE A 3 -13.18 -19.36 1.58
CA ILE A 3 -11.77 -19.45 1.18
C ILE A 3 -11.47 -20.93 0.95
N ALA A 4 -11.19 -21.31 -0.29
CA ALA A 4 -10.65 -22.63 -0.57
C ALA A 4 -9.19 -22.65 -0.14
N ARG A 5 -8.85 -23.48 0.83
CA ARG A 5 -7.48 -23.65 1.37
C ARG A 5 -6.93 -24.99 0.98
N THR A 6 -5.67 -25.01 0.56
CA THR A 6 -4.91 -26.24 0.42
C THR A 6 -3.57 -26.04 1.12
N THR A 7 -3.37 -26.72 2.24
CA THR A 7 -2.04 -26.79 2.89
C THR A 7 -1.28 -27.95 2.28
N ILE A 8 -0.11 -27.70 1.76
CA ILE A 8 0.77 -28.71 1.14
C ILE A 8 2.00 -28.86 2.04
N THR A 9 2.10 -29.99 2.70
CA THR A 9 3.35 -30.44 3.33
C THR A 9 3.86 -31.62 2.51
N SER A 10 4.94 -31.46 1.77
CA SER A 10 5.47 -32.53 0.92
C SER A 10 6.96 -32.74 1.17
N ILE A 11 7.41 -34.00 1.01
CA ILE A 11 8.82 -34.35 0.93
C ILE A 11 9.08 -34.68 -0.53
N VAL A 12 9.91 -33.88 -1.20
CA VAL A 12 10.32 -34.12 -2.58
C VAL A 12 11.82 -34.44 -2.58
N ASN A 13 12.20 -35.60 -3.12
CA ASN A 13 13.60 -36.05 -3.21
C ASN A 13 14.36 -36.07 -1.87
N GLY A 14 13.68 -36.43 -0.75
CA GLY A 14 14.32 -36.50 0.57
C GLY A 14 14.57 -35.14 1.25
N ARG A 15 14.24 -34.02 0.61
CA ARG A 15 14.28 -32.65 1.20
C ARG A 15 12.90 -32.28 1.71
N ARG A 16 12.83 -31.72 2.93
CA ARG A 16 11.61 -31.09 3.43
C ARG A 16 11.33 -29.85 2.58
N VAL A 17 10.20 -29.87 1.87
CA VAL A 17 9.67 -28.67 1.23
C VAL A 17 9.15 -27.75 2.33
N PRO A 18 9.46 -26.43 2.31
CA PRO A 18 8.90 -25.50 3.27
C PRO A 18 7.36 -25.59 3.29
N PRO A 19 6.73 -25.39 4.47
CA PRO A 19 5.28 -25.34 4.51
C PRO A 19 4.76 -24.31 3.52
N SER A 20 3.73 -24.66 2.77
CA SER A 20 3.08 -23.73 1.84
C SER A 20 1.58 -23.79 1.99
N ALA A 21 0.91 -22.65 1.78
CA ALA A 21 -0.52 -22.54 1.77
C ALA A 21 -0.97 -21.69 0.56
N GLN A 22 -2.08 -22.09 -0.07
CA GLN A 22 -2.65 -21.36 -1.20
C GLN A 22 -4.09 -20.98 -0.90
N MET A 23 -4.51 -19.80 -1.35
CA MET A 23 -5.87 -19.32 -1.22
C MET A 23 -6.35 -18.61 -2.49
N GLU A 24 -7.62 -18.79 -2.84
CA GLU A 24 -8.32 -18.02 -3.87
C GLU A 24 -9.12 -16.91 -3.21
N LEU A 25 -8.79 -15.66 -3.53
CA LEU A 25 -9.40 -14.46 -2.98
C LEU A 25 -10.27 -13.79 -4.04
N ARG A 26 -11.59 -13.88 -3.91
CA ARG A 26 -12.55 -13.32 -4.87
C ARG A 26 -12.55 -11.79 -4.83
N PHE A 27 -12.80 -11.17 -5.99
CA PHE A 27 -13.01 -9.73 -6.14
C PHE A 27 -14.27 -9.44 -6.94
N ASN A 28 -14.82 -8.23 -6.79
CA ASN A 28 -15.89 -7.71 -7.64
C ASN A 28 -15.28 -7.23 -8.96
N ALA A 29 -15.76 -7.79 -10.08
CA ALA A 29 -15.31 -7.41 -11.42
C ALA A 29 -15.97 -6.07 -11.85
N PRO A 30 -15.29 -5.29 -12.72
CA PRO A 30 -13.95 -5.50 -13.26
C PRO A 30 -12.84 -5.24 -12.23
N TYR A 31 -11.61 -5.73 -12.51
CA TYR A 31 -10.45 -5.56 -11.65
C TYR A 31 -9.20 -5.28 -12.52
N ASP A 32 -8.67 -4.08 -12.41
CA ASP A 32 -7.51 -3.64 -13.19
C ASP A 32 -6.19 -4.08 -12.53
N TRP A 33 -5.85 -5.36 -12.73
CA TRP A 33 -4.63 -5.94 -12.18
C TRP A 33 -3.36 -5.25 -12.68
N ALA A 34 -3.34 -4.82 -13.93
CA ALA A 34 -2.17 -4.16 -14.52
C ALA A 34 -1.85 -2.83 -13.82
N ARG A 35 -2.87 -2.00 -13.53
CA ARG A 35 -2.68 -0.75 -12.79
C ARG A 35 -2.31 -0.99 -11.33
N VAL A 36 -2.87 -2.02 -10.68
CA VAL A 36 -2.47 -2.42 -9.32
C VAL A 36 -0.99 -2.81 -9.29
N LEU A 37 -0.55 -3.66 -10.22
CA LEU A 37 0.86 -4.06 -10.31
C LEU A 37 1.78 -2.87 -10.62
N ARG A 38 1.38 -2.00 -11.55
CA ARG A 38 2.14 -0.77 -11.87
C ARG A 38 2.33 0.11 -10.64
N PHE A 39 1.29 0.26 -9.82
CA PHE A 39 1.37 1.03 -8.58
C PHE A 39 2.36 0.41 -7.60
N PHE A 40 2.30 -0.90 -7.37
CA PHE A 40 3.23 -1.60 -6.49
C PHE A 40 4.65 -1.59 -7.06
N SER A 41 4.83 -1.85 -8.36
CA SER A 41 6.15 -1.85 -9.02
C SER A 41 6.89 -0.52 -8.83
N GLY A 42 6.20 0.61 -9.02
CA GLY A 42 6.80 1.93 -8.82
C GLY A 42 7.19 2.23 -7.35
N ARG A 43 6.72 1.43 -6.40
CA ARG A 43 6.90 1.64 -4.95
C ARG A 43 7.50 0.43 -4.24
N ALA A 44 7.86 -0.61 -4.98
CA ALA A 44 8.43 -1.83 -4.42
C ALA A 44 9.74 -1.52 -3.67
N ILE A 45 9.80 -1.92 -2.40
CA ILE A 45 11.01 -1.77 -1.58
C ILE A 45 12.00 -2.85 -1.99
N PRO A 46 13.24 -2.47 -2.39
CA PRO A 46 14.28 -3.46 -2.69
C PRO A 46 14.44 -4.49 -1.57
N GLY A 47 14.48 -5.76 -1.95
CA GLY A 47 14.63 -6.87 -1.00
C GLY A 47 13.39 -7.25 -0.19
N VAL A 48 12.36 -6.40 -0.10
CA VAL A 48 11.08 -6.70 0.59
C VAL A 48 9.99 -7.05 -0.40
N GLU A 49 9.94 -6.34 -1.54
CA GLU A 49 8.90 -6.48 -2.55
C GLU A 49 9.47 -6.61 -3.95
N GLN A 50 8.75 -7.32 -4.79
CA GLN A 50 9.06 -7.48 -6.21
C GLN A 50 7.77 -7.55 -7.02
N VAL A 51 7.78 -6.93 -8.19
CA VAL A 51 6.75 -7.12 -9.22
C VAL A 51 7.45 -7.55 -10.51
N ALA A 52 7.18 -8.75 -10.96
CA ALA A 52 7.71 -9.30 -12.20
C ALA A 52 6.72 -10.30 -12.80
N ASP A 53 6.69 -10.41 -14.12
CA ASP A 53 5.91 -11.42 -14.88
C ASP A 53 4.41 -11.45 -14.52
N GLY A 54 3.82 -10.29 -14.24
CA GLY A 54 2.42 -10.20 -13.86
C GLY A 54 2.11 -10.65 -12.43
N VAL A 55 3.13 -10.83 -11.59
CA VAL A 55 3.05 -11.34 -10.23
C VAL A 55 3.63 -10.34 -9.24
N TYR A 56 2.99 -10.20 -8.10
CA TYR A 56 3.50 -9.47 -6.95
C TYR A 56 4.06 -10.45 -5.92
N ARG A 57 5.23 -10.17 -5.38
CA ARG A 57 5.89 -10.95 -4.32
C ARG A 57 6.34 -10.05 -3.20
N ARG A 58 6.26 -10.53 -1.97
CA ARG A 58 6.85 -9.85 -0.81
C ARG A 58 7.18 -10.82 0.31
N ILE A 59 8.09 -10.41 1.19
CA ILE A 59 8.21 -11.02 2.51
C ILE A 59 7.07 -10.49 3.40
N VAL A 60 6.44 -11.42 4.09
CA VAL A 60 5.43 -11.19 5.11
C VAL A 60 5.85 -11.86 6.40
N ASP A 61 5.38 -11.33 7.51
CA ASP A 61 5.59 -11.88 8.84
C ASP A 61 4.30 -11.86 9.63
N LEU A 62 4.15 -12.85 10.51
CA LEU A 62 3.05 -12.97 11.44
C LEU A 62 3.48 -13.83 12.64
N HIS A 63 3.22 -13.35 13.86
CA HIS A 63 3.56 -14.07 15.10
C HIS A 63 5.03 -14.52 15.18
N GLY A 64 5.95 -13.70 14.65
CA GLY A 64 7.39 -14.00 14.65
C GLY A 64 7.87 -14.86 13.48
N ASP A 65 6.96 -15.55 12.78
CA ASP A 65 7.32 -16.32 11.59
C ASP A 65 7.31 -15.48 10.34
N ALA A 66 8.28 -15.71 9.46
CA ALA A 66 8.35 -15.05 8.17
C ALA A 66 8.19 -16.04 7.01
N GLY A 67 7.86 -15.49 5.85
CA GLY A 67 7.77 -16.23 4.61
C GLY A 67 7.47 -15.35 3.43
N ARG A 68 7.36 -15.95 2.25
CA ARG A 68 7.08 -15.25 1.00
C ARG A 68 5.62 -15.37 0.63
N LEU A 69 4.96 -14.22 0.46
CA LEU A 69 3.66 -14.11 -0.18
C LEU A 69 3.85 -13.83 -1.67
N THR A 70 3.23 -14.65 -2.51
CA THR A 70 3.15 -14.48 -3.97
C THR A 70 1.70 -14.32 -4.38
N VAL A 71 1.35 -13.28 -5.13
CA VAL A 71 -0.02 -13.00 -5.55
C VAL A 71 -0.08 -12.80 -7.06
N ALA A 72 -0.99 -13.52 -7.71
CA ALA A 72 -1.26 -13.43 -9.13
C ALA A 72 -2.77 -13.40 -9.41
N LYS A 73 -3.19 -12.79 -10.52
CA LYS A 73 -4.58 -12.87 -10.97
C LYS A 73 -4.84 -14.22 -11.62
N HIS A 74 -5.93 -14.89 -11.21
CA HIS A 74 -6.33 -16.14 -11.86
C HIS A 74 -6.74 -15.88 -13.32
N PRO A 75 -6.28 -16.67 -14.30
CA PRO A 75 -6.49 -16.38 -15.71
C PRO A 75 -7.95 -16.45 -16.17
N ARG A 76 -8.81 -17.22 -15.48
CA ARG A 76 -10.20 -17.47 -15.90
C ARG A 76 -11.25 -17.13 -14.83
N LYS A 77 -10.85 -17.01 -13.55
CA LYS A 77 -11.78 -16.71 -12.45
C LYS A 77 -11.63 -15.27 -11.98
N HIS A 78 -12.68 -14.71 -11.41
CA HIS A 78 -12.64 -13.40 -10.76
C HIS A 78 -12.05 -13.52 -9.34
N CYS A 79 -10.78 -13.94 -9.26
CA CYS A 79 -10.04 -14.03 -8.00
C CYS A 79 -8.55 -13.78 -8.22
N LEU A 80 -7.88 -13.40 -7.13
CA LEU A 80 -6.43 -13.50 -7.01
C LEU A 80 -6.10 -14.84 -6.37
N VAL A 81 -4.98 -15.43 -6.81
CA VAL A 81 -4.38 -16.61 -6.18
C VAL A 81 -3.21 -16.11 -5.35
N ALA A 82 -3.28 -16.33 -4.05
CA ALA A 82 -2.22 -16.00 -3.11
C ALA A 82 -1.57 -17.29 -2.60
N THR A 83 -0.27 -17.42 -2.77
CA THR A 83 0.54 -18.52 -2.26
C THR A 83 1.48 -17.99 -1.19
N VAL A 84 1.55 -18.67 -0.06
CA VAL A 84 2.41 -18.32 1.08
C VAL A 84 3.35 -19.47 1.32
N GLU A 85 4.67 -19.20 1.35
CA GLU A 85 5.74 -20.19 1.55
C GLU A 85 6.58 -19.81 2.76
N GLY A 86 7.07 -20.80 3.50
CA GLY A 86 7.88 -20.59 4.69
C GLY A 86 7.11 -20.78 5.98
N ALA A 87 7.74 -20.48 7.12
CA ALA A 87 7.16 -20.71 8.45
C ALA A 87 5.81 -20.04 8.67
N VAL A 88 5.61 -18.86 8.09
CA VAL A 88 4.35 -18.09 8.20
C VAL A 88 3.14 -18.81 7.56
N ALA A 89 3.36 -19.78 6.67
CA ALA A 89 2.28 -20.51 6.01
C ALA A 89 1.37 -21.28 7.00
N ARG A 90 1.87 -21.62 8.19
CA ARG A 90 1.07 -22.24 9.27
C ARG A 90 0.02 -21.31 9.88
N HIS A 91 0.20 -19.99 9.72
CA HIS A 91 -0.69 -18.98 10.26
C HIS A 91 -1.70 -18.46 9.22
N VAL A 92 -1.78 -19.09 8.05
CA VAL A 92 -2.74 -18.72 7.01
C VAL A 92 -4.14 -19.12 7.45
N ASP A 93 -4.90 -18.15 7.90
CA ASP A 93 -6.29 -18.24 8.35
C ASP A 93 -7.17 -17.18 7.66
N ASP A 94 -8.39 -16.99 8.15
CA ASP A 94 -9.32 -16.01 7.59
C ASP A 94 -8.84 -14.57 7.81
N ALA A 95 -8.15 -14.28 8.92
CA ALA A 95 -7.57 -12.97 9.21
C ALA A 95 -6.42 -12.66 8.26
N PHE A 96 -5.53 -13.64 8.02
CA PHE A 96 -4.47 -13.50 7.01
C PHE A 96 -5.05 -13.23 5.61
N ALA A 97 -6.06 -14.01 5.22
CA ALA A 97 -6.72 -13.84 3.93
C ALA A 97 -7.41 -12.48 3.80
N ALA A 98 -8.05 -11.99 4.87
CA ALA A 98 -8.64 -10.66 4.92
C ALA A 98 -7.60 -9.55 4.79
N ARG A 99 -6.42 -9.71 5.41
CA ARG A 99 -5.28 -8.77 5.26
C ARG A 99 -4.80 -8.70 3.81
N VAL A 100 -4.61 -9.84 3.15
CA VAL A 100 -4.26 -9.86 1.72
C VAL A 100 -5.37 -9.24 0.87
N ALA A 101 -6.65 -9.58 1.12
CA ALA A 101 -7.78 -8.99 0.41
C ALA A 101 -7.84 -7.46 0.58
N THR A 102 -7.57 -6.97 1.78
CA THR A 102 -7.48 -5.53 2.10
C THR A 102 -6.34 -4.86 1.35
N MET A 103 -5.17 -5.49 1.29
CA MET A 103 -4.00 -4.96 0.57
C MET A 103 -4.28 -4.78 -0.92
N PHE A 104 -5.08 -5.65 -1.52
CA PHE A 104 -5.44 -5.60 -2.94
C PHE A 104 -6.82 -5.00 -3.22
N ASP A 105 -7.50 -4.44 -2.20
CA ASP A 105 -8.82 -3.78 -2.33
C ASP A 105 -9.89 -4.66 -2.98
N LEU A 106 -9.94 -5.95 -2.60
CA LEU A 106 -10.81 -6.93 -3.26
C LEU A 106 -12.29 -6.74 -2.92
N GLY A 107 -12.59 -6.11 -1.77
CA GLY A 107 -13.94 -5.83 -1.32
C GLY A 107 -14.62 -4.64 -1.98
N ALA A 108 -13.86 -3.81 -2.72
CA ALA A 108 -14.43 -2.64 -3.39
C ALA A 108 -15.44 -3.05 -4.47
N ASP A 109 -16.55 -2.31 -4.57
CA ASP A 109 -17.52 -2.44 -5.65
C ASP A 109 -17.25 -1.38 -6.72
N PRO A 110 -16.64 -1.76 -7.87
CA PRO A 110 -16.28 -0.80 -8.91
C PRO A 110 -17.51 -0.19 -9.61
N ALA A 111 -18.65 -0.87 -9.61
CA ALA A 111 -19.87 -0.33 -10.22
C ALA A 111 -20.44 0.80 -9.36
N VAL A 112 -20.51 0.60 -8.05
CA VAL A 112 -20.99 1.62 -7.09
C VAL A 112 -20.05 2.81 -7.07
N ILE A 113 -18.75 2.58 -6.95
CA ILE A 113 -17.73 3.64 -6.90
C ILE A 113 -17.71 4.41 -8.22
N GLY A 114 -17.66 3.71 -9.35
CA GLY A 114 -17.61 4.29 -10.68
C GLY A 114 -18.86 5.13 -10.97
N SER A 115 -20.07 4.62 -10.68
CA SER A 115 -21.31 5.38 -10.87
C SER A 115 -21.39 6.61 -9.97
N GLY A 116 -20.81 6.54 -8.76
CA GLY A 116 -20.71 7.68 -7.86
C GLY A 116 -19.82 8.79 -8.41
N LEU A 117 -18.62 8.43 -8.85
CA LEU A 117 -17.65 9.38 -9.40
C LEU A 117 -18.05 9.92 -10.78
N ALA A 118 -18.62 9.08 -11.66
CA ALA A 118 -19.01 9.50 -13.01
C ALA A 118 -20.13 10.55 -13.07
N ARG A 119 -20.76 10.88 -11.94
CA ARG A 119 -21.67 12.04 -11.81
C ARG A 119 -20.93 13.37 -12.03
N ASP A 120 -19.64 13.39 -11.77
CA ASP A 120 -18.79 14.53 -12.04
C ASP A 120 -18.17 14.39 -13.45
N PRO A 121 -18.34 15.38 -14.35
CA PRO A 121 -17.81 15.31 -15.71
C PRO A 121 -16.30 15.08 -15.81
N TRP A 122 -15.53 15.40 -14.76
CA TRP A 122 -14.09 15.15 -14.73
C TRP A 122 -13.76 13.65 -14.62
N PHE A 123 -14.63 12.90 -13.95
CA PHE A 123 -14.37 11.47 -13.68
C PHE A 123 -15.04 10.54 -14.66
N ALA A 124 -16.10 10.94 -15.36
CA ALA A 124 -16.79 10.08 -16.32
C ALA A 124 -15.80 9.41 -17.31
N PRO A 125 -14.92 10.16 -18.03
CA PRO A 125 -13.96 9.56 -18.94
C PRO A 125 -12.85 8.75 -18.21
N LEU A 126 -12.49 9.12 -16.97
CA LEU A 126 -11.47 8.39 -16.21
C LEU A 126 -11.99 7.05 -15.69
N VAL A 127 -13.25 7.00 -15.29
CA VAL A 127 -13.94 5.76 -14.87
C VAL A 127 -14.11 4.83 -16.08
N GLU A 128 -14.49 5.36 -17.24
CA GLU A 128 -14.59 4.59 -18.48
C GLU A 128 -13.24 3.99 -18.89
N ALA A 129 -12.16 4.76 -18.80
CA ALA A 129 -10.80 4.30 -19.12
C ALA A 129 -10.23 3.31 -18.11
N ALA A 130 -10.72 3.29 -16.86
CA ALA A 130 -10.22 2.43 -15.79
C ALA A 130 -11.36 1.94 -14.86
N PRO A 131 -12.34 1.18 -15.35
CA PRO A 131 -13.54 0.82 -14.60
C PRO A 131 -13.26 -0.12 -13.41
N GLY A 132 -12.11 -0.80 -13.41
CA GLY A 132 -11.69 -1.72 -12.37
C GLY A 132 -10.62 -1.17 -11.43
N LEU A 133 -10.46 0.16 -11.35
CA LEU A 133 -9.44 0.79 -10.52
C LEU A 133 -9.61 0.42 -9.04
N ARG A 134 -8.49 0.20 -8.36
CA ARG A 134 -8.43 -0.13 -6.93
C ARG A 134 -7.51 0.81 -6.20
N VAL A 135 -7.75 1.01 -4.89
CA VAL A 135 -6.83 1.69 -3.99
C VAL A 135 -5.85 0.66 -3.42
N PRO A 136 -4.58 0.57 -3.89
CA PRO A 136 -3.65 -0.41 -3.34
C PRO A 136 -3.33 -0.09 -1.88
N GLY A 137 -3.53 -1.08 -1.01
CA GLY A 137 -3.27 -0.98 0.41
C GLY A 137 -1.79 -1.18 0.78
N ALA A 138 -1.56 -1.65 2.01
CA ALA A 138 -0.25 -2.01 2.53
C ALA A 138 -0.35 -3.28 3.37
N TRP A 139 0.78 -3.93 3.62
CA TRP A 139 0.85 -5.10 4.49
C TRP A 139 0.60 -4.73 5.95
N SER A 140 1.16 -3.59 6.41
CA SER A 140 0.92 -3.05 7.75
C SER A 140 0.76 -1.53 7.73
N GLY A 141 0.04 -1.00 8.72
CA GLY A 141 -0.12 0.45 8.91
C GLY A 141 1.21 1.12 9.24
N PHE A 142 2.06 0.47 10.05
CA PHE A 142 3.38 1.00 10.39
C PHE A 142 4.30 1.10 9.16
N GLU A 143 4.39 0.04 8.36
CA GLU A 143 5.17 0.08 7.11
C GLU A 143 4.73 1.24 6.22
N LEU A 144 3.41 1.40 6.06
CA LEU A 144 2.89 2.50 5.24
C LEU A 144 3.21 3.87 5.82
N ALA A 145 3.15 4.02 7.13
CA ALA A 145 3.52 5.27 7.80
C ALA A 145 4.98 5.63 7.57
N VAL A 146 5.90 4.66 7.71
CA VAL A 146 7.33 4.84 7.38
C VAL A 146 7.48 5.31 5.93
N ARG A 147 6.81 4.66 4.98
CA ARG A 147 6.84 5.05 3.56
C ARG A 147 6.30 6.47 3.34
N ALA A 148 5.23 6.85 4.04
CA ALA A 148 4.63 8.17 3.93
C ALA A 148 5.53 9.26 4.51
N ILE A 149 6.15 9.03 5.68
CA ILE A 149 7.09 9.97 6.31
C ILE A 149 8.35 10.17 5.43
N VAL A 150 8.93 9.08 4.95
CA VAL A 150 10.09 9.13 4.04
C VAL A 150 9.74 9.83 2.74
N GLY A 151 8.53 9.61 2.23
CA GLY A 151 8.03 10.17 0.97
C GLY A 151 7.69 11.66 1.01
N GLN A 152 7.68 12.31 2.18
CA GLN A 152 7.40 13.75 2.27
C GLN A 152 8.40 14.56 1.44
N GLN A 153 7.89 15.36 0.50
CA GLN A 153 8.68 16.31 -0.33
C GLN A 153 9.83 15.67 -1.13
N VAL A 154 9.71 14.40 -1.50
CA VAL A 154 10.68 13.71 -2.37
C VAL A 154 9.96 12.91 -3.44
N SER A 155 10.67 12.55 -4.53
CA SER A 155 10.11 11.68 -5.56
C SER A 155 9.89 10.26 -5.02
N VAL A 156 8.94 9.53 -5.62
CA VAL A 156 8.67 8.12 -5.28
C VAL A 156 9.95 7.27 -5.36
N LYS A 157 10.77 7.48 -6.39
CA LYS A 157 12.05 6.77 -6.55
C LYS A 157 13.02 7.07 -5.41
N ALA A 158 13.16 8.33 -4.99
CA ALA A 158 14.03 8.69 -3.86
C ALA A 158 13.51 8.09 -2.55
N ALA A 159 12.20 8.15 -2.31
CA ALA A 159 11.58 7.54 -1.13
C ALA A 159 11.85 6.02 -1.09
N THR A 160 11.64 5.30 -2.19
CA THR A 160 11.89 3.86 -2.28
C THR A 160 13.35 3.50 -2.00
N THR A 161 14.30 4.29 -2.52
CA THR A 161 15.73 4.12 -2.24
C THR A 161 16.06 4.30 -0.75
N ILE A 162 15.49 5.32 -0.11
CA ILE A 162 15.72 5.57 1.33
C ILE A 162 15.10 4.45 2.17
N VAL A 163 13.87 4.02 1.85
CA VAL A 163 13.24 2.90 2.57
C VAL A 163 14.02 1.61 2.38
N GLY A 164 14.60 1.36 1.20
CA GLY A 164 15.53 0.23 1.00
C GLY A 164 16.71 0.26 1.97
N ARG A 165 17.35 1.43 2.14
CA ARG A 165 18.44 1.61 3.12
C ARG A 165 17.98 1.40 4.57
N LEU A 166 16.75 1.80 4.90
CA LEU A 166 16.17 1.52 6.23
C LEU A 166 16.01 0.03 6.46
N VAL A 167 15.55 -0.71 5.44
CA VAL A 167 15.41 -2.17 5.50
C VAL A 167 16.77 -2.84 5.63
N GLU A 168 17.78 -2.43 4.88
CA GLU A 168 19.14 -2.98 4.99
C GLU A 168 19.76 -2.74 6.38
N ARG A 169 19.41 -1.62 7.03
CA ARG A 169 19.99 -1.21 8.31
C ARG A 169 19.24 -1.75 9.53
N ALA A 170 17.92 -1.84 9.48
CA ALA A 170 17.06 -2.20 10.61
C ALA A 170 16.14 -3.40 10.35
N GLY A 171 16.08 -3.91 9.11
CA GLY A 171 15.31 -5.09 8.75
C GLY A 171 16.04 -6.39 9.11
N GLU A 172 15.33 -7.49 8.98
CA GLU A 172 15.87 -8.84 9.24
C GLU A 172 15.90 -9.63 7.93
N ARG A 173 17.05 -10.26 7.63
CA ARG A 173 17.15 -11.13 6.46
C ARG A 173 16.46 -12.46 6.74
N VAL A 174 15.49 -12.81 5.91
CA VAL A 174 14.83 -14.12 5.93
C VAL A 174 15.65 -15.05 5.05
N VAL A 175 16.08 -16.20 5.60
CA VAL A 175 16.83 -17.18 4.84
C VAL A 175 15.89 -17.92 3.90
N HIS A 176 15.95 -17.61 2.63
CA HIS A 176 15.39 -18.38 1.52
C HIS A 176 16.51 -18.78 0.58
N GLU A 177 16.32 -19.82 -0.23
CA GLU A 177 17.23 -20.13 -1.32
C GLU A 177 17.37 -18.88 -2.21
N ASP A 178 18.60 -18.63 -2.69
CA ASP A 178 18.94 -17.40 -3.43
C ASP A 178 18.41 -17.51 -4.87
N ASP A 179 17.12 -17.19 -5.03
CA ASP A 179 16.41 -17.17 -6.31
C ASP A 179 16.19 -15.75 -6.85
N GLY A 180 16.87 -14.75 -6.26
CA GLY A 180 16.71 -13.32 -6.60
C GLY A 180 15.39 -12.72 -6.14
N ALA A 181 14.58 -13.45 -5.36
CA ALA A 181 13.32 -12.98 -4.80
C ALA A 181 13.53 -12.12 -3.54
N PRO A 182 12.48 -11.44 -3.04
CA PRO A 182 12.51 -10.72 -1.77
C PRO A 182 13.01 -11.61 -0.62
N ALA A 183 13.93 -11.07 0.19
CA ALA A 183 14.61 -11.82 1.26
C ALA A 183 14.67 -11.03 2.60
N TRP A 184 14.10 -9.83 2.67
CA TRP A 184 14.14 -9.00 3.86
C TRP A 184 12.75 -8.80 4.45
N ARG A 185 12.65 -8.99 5.77
CA ARG A 185 11.53 -8.52 6.57
C ARG A 185 11.62 -7.02 6.74
N PHE A 186 10.51 -6.31 6.62
CA PHE A 186 10.45 -4.89 6.92
C PHE A 186 10.76 -4.65 8.42
N PRO A 187 11.48 -3.57 8.80
CA PRO A 187 11.80 -3.28 10.19
C PRO A 187 10.57 -3.21 11.09
N THR A 188 10.66 -3.79 12.28
CA THR A 188 9.65 -3.58 13.33
C THR A 188 9.74 -2.16 13.89
N PRO A 189 8.69 -1.66 14.57
CA PRO A 189 8.74 -0.37 15.27
C PRO A 189 9.92 -0.27 16.23
N GLU A 190 10.19 -1.33 17.02
CA GLU A 190 11.27 -1.41 18.00
C GLU A 190 12.63 -1.34 17.31
N ALA A 191 12.84 -2.13 16.27
CA ALA A 191 14.09 -2.15 15.51
C ALA A 191 14.38 -0.77 14.89
N LEU A 192 13.35 -0.12 14.31
CA LEU A 192 13.52 1.19 13.72
C LEU A 192 13.74 2.29 14.78
N ALA A 193 13.09 2.19 15.93
CA ALA A 193 13.25 3.12 17.04
C ALA A 193 14.67 3.08 17.67
N ALA A 194 15.30 1.91 17.66
CA ALA A 194 16.65 1.68 18.18
C ALA A 194 17.78 1.91 17.14
N CYS A 195 17.42 1.99 15.86
CA CYS A 195 18.39 2.08 14.79
C CYS A 195 19.03 3.47 14.69
N ASP A 196 20.35 3.52 14.47
CA ASP A 196 21.01 4.76 14.07
C ASP A 196 20.68 5.06 12.58
N LEU A 197 20.04 6.20 12.35
CA LEU A 197 19.63 6.68 11.04
C LEU A 197 20.55 7.81 10.50
N ASP A 198 21.75 7.99 11.06
CA ASP A 198 22.70 8.95 10.50
C ASP A 198 23.00 8.62 9.03
N LYS A 199 23.06 9.66 8.21
CA LYS A 199 23.34 9.56 6.76
C LYS A 199 22.41 8.65 5.97
N ILE A 200 21.19 8.39 6.47
CA ILE A 200 20.19 7.56 5.73
C ILE A 200 19.72 8.22 4.43
N GLY A 201 19.94 9.52 4.26
CA GLY A 201 19.52 10.30 3.09
C GLY A 201 18.28 11.16 3.34
N MET A 202 17.97 11.43 4.59
CA MET A 202 16.86 12.31 4.99
C MET A 202 17.36 13.51 5.82
N PRO A 203 16.65 14.67 5.77
CA PRO A 203 16.89 15.77 6.71
C PRO A 203 16.66 15.35 8.16
N GLY A 204 17.45 15.87 9.10
CA GLY A 204 17.41 15.51 10.52
C GLY A 204 16.03 15.65 11.16
N LYS A 205 15.24 16.67 10.80
CA LYS A 205 13.85 16.82 11.29
C LYS A 205 12.96 15.65 10.88
N ARG A 206 13.15 15.10 9.67
CA ARG A 206 12.38 13.95 9.19
C ARG A 206 12.87 12.65 9.82
N VAL A 207 14.17 12.52 10.06
CA VAL A 207 14.72 11.41 10.86
C VAL A 207 14.11 11.42 12.27
N ALA A 208 14.06 12.58 12.91
CA ALA A 208 13.45 12.72 14.25
C ALA A 208 11.95 12.35 14.25
N ALA A 209 11.19 12.79 13.24
CA ALA A 209 9.78 12.42 13.07
C ALA A 209 9.62 10.90 12.90
N LEU A 210 10.44 10.27 12.05
CA LEU A 210 10.40 8.83 11.80
C LEU A 210 10.72 8.03 13.08
N THR A 211 11.82 8.38 13.75
CA THR A 211 12.23 7.70 15.00
C THR A 211 11.22 7.93 16.12
N GLY A 212 10.67 9.15 16.24
CA GLY A 212 9.61 9.47 17.21
C GLY A 212 8.34 8.65 16.96
N THR A 213 7.91 8.56 15.71
CA THR A 213 6.77 7.71 15.32
C THR A 213 7.03 6.24 15.62
N ALA A 214 8.22 5.72 15.30
CA ALA A 214 8.58 4.35 15.60
C ALA A 214 8.54 4.04 17.09
N ARG A 215 9.04 4.95 17.93
CA ARG A 215 8.97 4.84 19.40
C ARG A 215 7.54 4.85 19.93
N ALA A 216 6.70 5.78 19.47
CA ALA A 216 5.31 5.87 19.89
C ALA A 216 4.51 4.61 19.51
N VAL A 217 4.75 4.06 18.34
CA VAL A 217 4.11 2.80 17.91
C VAL A 217 4.64 1.62 18.71
N ALA A 218 5.95 1.52 18.96
CA ALA A 218 6.56 0.46 19.75
C ALA A 218 6.08 0.46 21.21
N ALA A 219 5.84 1.66 21.77
CA ALA A 219 5.30 1.82 23.12
C ALA A 219 3.79 1.52 23.22
N GLY A 220 3.08 1.40 22.07
CA GLY A 220 1.63 1.26 22.03
C GLY A 220 0.86 2.57 22.28
N ASP A 221 1.55 3.71 22.26
CA ASP A 221 0.94 5.03 22.49
C ASP A 221 0.04 5.47 21.33
N VAL A 222 0.29 4.94 20.12
CA VAL A 222 -0.43 5.29 18.90
C VAL A 222 -0.94 4.03 18.19
N PRO A 223 -2.27 3.90 18.01
CA PRO A 223 -2.85 2.78 17.28
C PRO A 223 -2.50 2.87 15.79
N VAL A 224 -2.17 1.73 15.16
CA VAL A 224 -1.78 1.66 13.75
C VAL A 224 -2.87 1.12 12.83
N ASP A 225 -3.85 0.40 13.37
CA ASP A 225 -4.87 -0.32 12.60
C ASP A 225 -6.28 -0.06 13.12
N ARG A 226 -7.27 -0.24 12.25
CA ARG A 226 -8.70 -0.10 12.58
C ARG A 226 -9.24 -1.15 13.55
N GLU A 227 -8.51 -2.22 13.76
CA GLU A 227 -8.85 -3.23 14.79
C GLU A 227 -8.75 -2.67 16.20
N HIS A 228 -7.95 -1.60 16.38
CA HIS A 228 -7.67 -1.01 17.70
C HIS A 228 -8.36 0.34 17.94
N ALA A 229 -8.81 1.03 16.88
CA ALA A 229 -9.44 2.35 17.01
C ALA A 229 -10.28 2.72 15.79
N ASP A 230 -11.26 3.60 15.97
CA ASP A 230 -12.00 4.20 14.86
C ASP A 230 -11.16 5.22 14.07
N LEU A 231 -11.67 5.62 12.90
CA LEU A 231 -10.95 6.53 12.00
C LEU A 231 -10.69 7.94 12.59
N ALA A 232 -11.56 8.43 13.47
CA ALA A 232 -11.39 9.76 14.07
C ALA A 232 -10.29 9.70 15.13
N THR A 233 -10.31 8.69 15.98
CA THR A 233 -9.26 8.41 16.98
C THR A 233 -7.90 8.19 16.31
N LEU A 234 -7.83 7.37 15.24
CA LEU A 234 -6.61 7.16 14.48
C LEU A 234 -6.06 8.49 13.92
N ARG A 235 -6.90 9.31 13.27
CA ARG A 235 -6.47 10.60 12.72
C ARG A 235 -5.95 11.53 13.80
N GLY A 236 -6.65 11.64 14.94
CA GLY A 236 -6.24 12.48 16.07
C GLY A 236 -4.87 12.07 16.60
N ALA A 237 -4.71 10.80 16.98
CA ALA A 237 -3.47 10.27 17.53
C ALA A 237 -2.26 10.46 16.61
N TRP A 238 -2.46 10.29 15.29
CA TRP A 238 -1.38 10.47 14.32
C TRP A 238 -1.06 11.95 14.04
N LEU A 239 -2.05 12.85 14.08
CA LEU A 239 -1.81 14.29 13.90
C LEU A 239 -1.05 14.90 15.07
N ASP A 240 -1.14 14.31 16.27
CA ASP A 240 -0.41 14.76 17.46
C ASP A 240 1.08 14.38 17.41
N LEU A 241 1.50 13.50 16.49
CA LEU A 241 2.90 13.12 16.35
C LEU A 241 3.72 14.24 15.68
N PRO A 242 4.87 14.63 16.24
CA PRO A 242 5.74 15.65 15.66
C PRO A 242 6.20 15.30 14.23
N GLY A 243 5.97 16.21 13.28
CA GLY A 243 6.35 16.04 11.88
C GLY A 243 5.34 15.24 11.04
N ILE A 244 4.22 14.83 11.62
CA ILE A 244 3.12 14.20 10.91
C ILE A 244 2.05 15.24 10.61
N GLY A 245 1.85 15.52 9.32
CA GLY A 245 0.84 16.48 8.86
C GLY A 245 -0.39 15.82 8.25
N PRO A 246 -1.43 16.63 7.94
CA PRO A 246 -2.69 16.12 7.38
C PRO A 246 -2.51 15.28 6.11
N TRP A 247 -1.56 15.63 5.22
CA TRP A 247 -1.28 14.83 4.03
C TRP A 247 -0.84 13.40 4.39
N THR A 248 0.08 13.27 5.35
CA THR A 248 0.59 11.96 5.79
C THR A 248 -0.52 11.12 6.38
N VAL A 249 -1.34 11.73 7.26
CA VAL A 249 -2.48 11.05 7.90
C VAL A 249 -3.51 10.59 6.88
N GLU A 250 -3.90 11.44 5.94
CA GLU A 250 -4.88 11.09 4.90
C GLU A 250 -4.33 10.03 3.91
N TYR A 251 -3.03 10.05 3.62
CA TYR A 251 -2.39 9.01 2.81
C TYR A 251 -2.40 7.65 3.53
N ILE A 252 -2.15 7.64 4.86
CA ILE A 252 -2.26 6.42 5.69
C ILE A 252 -3.72 5.98 5.76
N ALA A 253 -4.66 6.91 6.01
CA ALA A 253 -6.09 6.62 6.08
C ALA A 253 -6.61 5.97 4.79
N MET A 254 -6.21 6.48 3.64
CA MET A 254 -6.55 5.91 2.33
C MET A 254 -6.08 4.47 2.20
N ARG A 255 -4.82 4.20 2.51
CA ARG A 255 -4.15 2.97 2.10
C ARG A 255 -4.06 1.91 3.18
N ALA A 256 -3.88 2.29 4.46
CA ALA A 256 -3.82 1.36 5.58
C ALA A 256 -5.17 1.22 6.27
N TRP A 257 -5.80 2.33 6.61
CA TRP A 257 -7.09 2.29 7.32
C TRP A 257 -8.30 2.09 6.39
N ARG A 258 -8.06 2.08 5.07
CA ARG A 258 -9.08 1.77 4.06
C ARG A 258 -10.29 2.71 4.11
N ASP A 259 -10.05 3.98 4.41
CA ASP A 259 -11.08 5.00 4.33
C ASP A 259 -11.31 5.39 2.85
N PRO A 260 -12.47 5.05 2.27
CA PRO A 260 -12.76 5.36 0.87
C PRO A 260 -12.89 6.86 0.62
N ASP A 261 -13.11 7.65 1.68
CA ASP A 261 -13.26 9.10 1.62
C ASP A 261 -12.00 9.87 2.07
N ALA A 262 -10.89 9.19 2.34
CA ALA A 262 -9.61 9.84 2.66
C ALA A 262 -9.13 10.69 1.47
N TRP A 263 -8.64 11.90 1.78
CA TRP A 263 -8.21 12.86 0.76
C TRP A 263 -6.93 13.59 1.18
N PRO A 264 -5.76 13.25 0.59
CA PRO A 264 -4.50 13.95 0.86
C PRO A 264 -4.46 15.30 0.12
N ALA A 265 -5.23 16.26 0.60
CA ALA A 265 -5.58 17.51 -0.07
C ALA A 265 -4.37 18.35 -0.53
N SER A 266 -3.23 18.27 0.16
CA SER A 266 -2.01 18.99 -0.20
C SER A 266 -1.02 18.16 -1.04
N ASP A 267 -1.49 17.06 -1.64
CA ASP A 267 -0.69 16.30 -2.59
C ASP A 267 -0.41 17.13 -3.85
N LEU A 268 0.87 17.28 -4.20
CA LEU A 268 1.28 18.14 -5.30
C LEU A 268 0.67 17.72 -6.65
N VAL A 269 0.64 16.40 -6.91
CA VAL A 269 0.10 15.87 -8.17
C VAL A 269 -1.40 16.10 -8.26
N LEU A 270 -2.13 15.89 -7.15
CA LEU A 270 -3.57 16.18 -7.09
C LEU A 270 -3.85 17.66 -7.26
N MET A 271 -3.12 18.54 -6.57
CA MET A 271 -3.27 19.99 -6.70
C MET A 271 -3.03 20.46 -8.14
N GLN A 272 -1.96 20.00 -8.76
CA GLN A 272 -1.65 20.34 -10.16
C GLN A 272 -2.69 19.78 -11.14
N SER A 273 -3.15 18.55 -10.90
CA SER A 273 -4.17 17.90 -11.74
C SER A 273 -5.52 18.63 -11.71
N ILE A 274 -5.89 19.17 -10.54
CA ILE A 274 -7.11 19.98 -10.35
C ILE A 274 -6.94 21.34 -11.02
N ALA A 275 -5.86 22.05 -10.74
CA ALA A 275 -5.60 23.36 -11.32
C ALA A 275 -5.47 23.34 -12.86
N ALA A 276 -4.96 22.24 -13.43
CA ALA A 276 -4.90 22.04 -14.88
C ALA A 276 -6.28 21.87 -15.53
N ARG A 277 -7.29 21.41 -14.78
CA ARG A 277 -8.68 21.27 -15.25
C ARG A 277 -9.47 22.55 -15.11
N ASP A 278 -9.23 23.29 -14.03
CA ASP A 278 -9.86 24.56 -13.75
C ASP A 278 -8.85 25.50 -13.05
N PRO A 279 -8.28 26.47 -13.80
CA PRO A 279 -7.32 27.44 -13.25
C PRO A 279 -7.87 28.30 -12.10
N ALA A 280 -9.19 28.42 -11.94
CA ALA A 280 -9.80 29.12 -10.80
C ALA A 280 -9.61 28.34 -9.48
N LEU A 281 -9.25 27.06 -9.56
CA LEU A 281 -8.97 26.18 -8.43
C LEU A 281 -7.44 26.09 -8.16
N ASP A 282 -6.74 27.21 -8.16
CA ASP A 282 -5.28 27.31 -7.93
C ASP A 282 -4.90 27.19 -6.44
N ARG A 283 -5.87 27.36 -5.52
CA ARG A 283 -5.64 27.39 -4.08
C ARG A 283 -6.22 26.16 -3.38
N LEU A 284 -5.52 25.69 -2.36
CA LEU A 284 -5.93 24.54 -1.56
C LEU A 284 -7.38 24.70 -1.00
N ALA A 285 -7.77 25.90 -0.56
CA ALA A 285 -9.09 26.15 -0.02
C ALA A 285 -10.21 25.98 -1.05
N THR A 286 -10.00 26.45 -2.30
CA THR A 286 -10.96 26.28 -3.41
C THR A 286 -11.02 24.82 -3.85
N GLN A 287 -9.88 24.13 -3.92
CA GLN A 287 -9.82 22.73 -4.24
C GLN A 287 -10.54 21.88 -3.18
N LYS A 288 -10.35 22.13 -1.89
CA LYS A 288 -11.06 21.42 -0.81
C LYS A 288 -12.58 21.51 -0.98
N ARG A 289 -13.13 22.68 -1.29
CA ARG A 289 -14.57 22.83 -1.56
C ARG A 289 -15.03 22.05 -2.78
N ARG A 290 -14.23 22.07 -3.86
CA ARG A 290 -14.53 21.33 -5.09
C ARG A 290 -14.59 19.81 -4.86
N THR A 291 -13.67 19.28 -4.04
CA THR A 291 -13.54 17.85 -3.77
C THR A 291 -14.61 17.30 -2.82
N GLU A 292 -15.37 18.12 -2.14
CA GLU A 292 -16.53 17.68 -1.33
C GLU A 292 -17.60 16.98 -2.18
N GLY A 293 -17.74 17.35 -3.45
CA GLY A 293 -18.66 16.69 -4.39
C GLY A 293 -18.26 15.27 -4.78
N TRP A 294 -17.07 14.78 -4.41
CA TRP A 294 -16.57 13.43 -4.72
C TRP A 294 -16.79 12.44 -3.57
N ARG A 295 -17.35 12.89 -2.44
CA ARG A 295 -17.72 12.01 -1.33
C ARG A 295 -18.76 10.97 -1.74
N PRO A 296 -18.66 9.77 -1.19
CA PRO A 296 -17.69 9.27 -0.20
C PRO A 296 -16.47 8.57 -0.87
N TRP A 297 -16.15 8.87 -2.13
CA TRP A 297 -15.16 8.14 -2.94
C TRP A 297 -13.88 8.93 -3.24
N ARG A 298 -13.50 9.89 -2.38
CA ARG A 298 -12.35 10.77 -2.63
C ARG A 298 -11.02 10.02 -2.77
N ALA A 299 -10.83 8.89 -2.07
CA ALA A 299 -9.66 8.04 -2.22
C ALA A 299 -9.54 7.47 -3.65
N TYR A 300 -10.64 7.05 -4.24
CA TYR A 300 -10.69 6.56 -5.63
C TYR A 300 -10.54 7.71 -6.62
N ALA A 301 -11.12 8.88 -6.33
CA ALA A 301 -10.90 10.09 -7.12
C ALA A 301 -9.40 10.43 -7.19
N ALA A 302 -8.69 10.38 -6.06
CA ALA A 302 -7.24 10.59 -6.02
C ALA A 302 -6.50 9.58 -6.90
N LEU A 303 -6.87 8.30 -6.84
CA LEU A 303 -6.26 7.26 -7.67
C LEU A 303 -6.50 7.47 -9.17
N HIS A 304 -7.71 7.89 -9.58
CA HIS A 304 -7.99 8.24 -10.98
C HIS A 304 -7.10 9.38 -11.46
N LEU A 305 -6.96 10.45 -10.67
CA LEU A 305 -6.11 11.60 -11.02
C LEU A 305 -4.63 11.21 -11.08
N TRP A 306 -4.12 10.44 -10.12
CA TRP A 306 -2.74 9.94 -10.16
C TRP A 306 -2.47 9.01 -11.34
N ASN A 307 -3.42 8.12 -11.68
CA ASN A 307 -3.27 7.21 -12.82
C ASN A 307 -3.29 7.96 -14.14
N GLU A 308 -4.14 8.96 -14.29
CA GLU A 308 -4.15 9.79 -15.50
C GLU A 308 -2.80 10.47 -15.74
N VAL A 309 -2.19 11.05 -14.71
CA VAL A 309 -0.85 11.65 -14.81
C VAL A 309 0.20 10.60 -15.17
N ALA A 310 0.12 9.40 -14.55
CA ALA A 310 1.03 8.31 -14.85
C ALA A 310 0.85 7.75 -16.28
N ASP A 311 -0.39 7.67 -16.78
CA ASP A 311 -0.70 7.21 -18.14
C ASP A 311 -0.14 8.19 -19.19
N ARG A 312 -0.31 9.51 -18.97
CA ARG A 312 0.29 10.55 -19.82
C ARG A 312 1.82 10.47 -19.86
N ALA A 313 2.46 10.28 -18.70
CA ALA A 313 3.91 10.16 -18.61
C ALA A 313 4.45 8.86 -19.22
N GLY A 314 3.69 7.77 -19.22
CA GLY A 314 4.02 6.51 -19.89
C GLY A 314 3.88 6.60 -21.41
N GLY A 315 2.83 7.24 -21.90
CA GLY A 315 2.62 7.48 -23.35
C GLY A 315 3.71 8.37 -23.97
N ALA A 316 4.24 9.33 -23.22
CA ALA A 316 5.32 10.21 -23.70
C ALA A 316 6.70 9.53 -23.80
N ARG A 317 6.87 8.32 -23.25
CA ARG A 317 8.15 7.56 -23.31
C ARG A 317 8.14 6.45 -24.35
N GLY A 318 6.99 6.20 -25.01
CA GLY A 318 6.80 5.15 -25.99
C GLY A 318 6.57 5.67 -27.43
N GLY A 319 6.73 7.00 -27.65
CA GLY A 319 6.59 7.66 -28.95
C GLY A 319 7.92 8.03 -29.60
#